data_d4f555ae8babdc218f960825bfb2226c
#
_entry.id   d4f555ae8babdc218f960825bfb2226c
#
_cell.length_a   1.000
_cell.length_b   1.000
_cell.length_c   1.000
_cell.angle_alpha   90.00
_cell.angle_beta   90.00
_cell.angle_gamma   90.00
#
_symmetry.space_group_name_H-M   'P 1'
#
loop_
_entity.id
_entity.type
_entity.pdbx_description
1 polymer ?
#
loop_
_entity_poly.entity_id
_entity_poly.type
_entity_poly.pdbx_seq_one_letter_code
_entity_poly.pdbx_strand_id
1 'polypeptide(L)'
;MIWNEILCLGDSITFGARDCYGRSYPAELGKMLTEKTNEFYYCHNHGISGETSSDLLKRSWNNISSKSNSNIMLLMIGTNDTQKNIPEHIYEDNLRQIISIAYVHNMYVVVGTL
;
A
#
# COMPACT_ATOMS: atom_id res chain seq x y z
N MET A 1 -10.11 6.35 -23.07
CA MET A 1 -9.95 5.28 -22.06
C MET A 1 -9.60 5.92 -20.74
N ILE A 2 -10.36 5.60 -19.70
CA ILE A 2 -10.09 6.13 -18.36
C ILE A 2 -9.12 5.18 -17.66
N TRP A 3 -8.03 5.73 -17.15
CA TRP A 3 -7.06 5.00 -16.35
C TRP A 3 -7.38 5.21 -14.88
N ASN A 4 -7.50 4.11 -14.16
CA ASN A 4 -7.66 4.14 -12.71
C ASN A 4 -6.38 3.60 -12.09
N GLU A 5 -5.79 4.37 -11.20
CA GLU A 5 -4.54 4.00 -10.56
C GLU A 5 -4.76 3.83 -9.07
N ILE A 6 -4.20 2.77 -8.52
CA ILE A 6 -4.26 2.44 -7.10
C ILE A 6 -2.83 2.29 -6.61
N LEU A 7 -2.50 2.97 -5.52
CA LEU A 7 -1.20 2.84 -4.88
C LEU A 7 -1.28 1.82 -3.75
N CYS A 8 -0.45 0.78 -3.81
CA CYS A 8 -0.40 -0.26 -2.78
C CYS A 8 0.89 -0.12 -1.98
N LEU A 9 0.77 0.33 -0.72
CA LEU A 9 1.89 0.47 0.20
C LEU A 9 1.89 -0.68 1.20
N GLY A 10 3.05 -1.22 1.50
CA GLY A 10 3.17 -2.29 2.46
C GLY A 10 4.56 -2.90 2.54
N ASP A 11 4.60 -4.11 3.09
CA ASP A 11 5.83 -4.89 3.30
C ASP A 11 5.94 -6.05 2.30
N SER A 12 6.50 -7.18 2.73
CA SER A 12 6.68 -8.37 1.90
C SER A 12 5.37 -8.97 1.39
N ILE A 13 4.27 -8.82 2.12
CA ILE A 13 2.96 -9.33 1.69
C ILE A 13 2.51 -8.56 0.44
N THR A 14 2.61 -7.25 0.46
CA THR A 14 2.31 -6.41 -0.71
C THR A 14 3.27 -6.70 -1.85
N PHE A 15 4.56 -6.81 -1.54
CA PHE A 15 5.59 -7.12 -2.54
C PHE A 15 5.35 -8.46 -3.24
N GLY A 16 4.83 -9.47 -2.51
CA GLY A 16 4.57 -10.78 -3.05
C GLY A 16 5.73 -11.76 -2.88
N ALA A 17 6.61 -11.52 -1.92
CA ALA A 17 7.83 -12.30 -1.73
C ALA A 17 7.58 -13.79 -1.40
N ARG A 18 6.41 -14.10 -0.85
CA ARG A 18 6.07 -15.47 -0.43
C ARG A 18 5.19 -16.23 -1.42
N ASP A 19 4.85 -15.61 -2.54
CA ASP A 19 4.06 -16.30 -3.56
C ASP A 19 5.00 -17.13 -4.43
N CYS A 20 4.80 -18.46 -4.42
CA CYS A 20 5.63 -19.40 -5.17
C CYS A 20 5.52 -19.21 -6.69
N TYR A 21 4.48 -18.52 -7.17
CA TYR A 21 4.30 -18.23 -8.59
C TYR A 21 4.73 -16.81 -8.95
N GLY A 22 5.32 -16.08 -8.01
CA GLY A 22 5.75 -14.69 -8.22
C GLY A 22 4.62 -13.70 -8.42
N ARG A 23 3.41 -14.04 -8.00
CA ARG A 23 2.26 -13.14 -8.10
C ARG A 23 2.16 -12.29 -6.85
N SER A 24 1.71 -11.06 -7.02
CA SER A 24 1.41 -10.17 -5.90
C SER A 24 -0.07 -9.81 -5.92
N TYR A 25 -0.65 -9.46 -4.75
CA TYR A 25 -2.05 -9.06 -4.72
C TYR A 25 -2.31 -7.80 -5.55
N PRO A 26 -1.40 -6.77 -5.59
CA PRO A 26 -1.65 -5.60 -6.44
C PRO A 26 -1.83 -5.96 -7.91
N ALA A 27 -0.99 -6.84 -8.45
CA ALA A 27 -1.10 -7.27 -9.83
C ALA A 27 -2.41 -8.03 -10.08
N GLU A 28 -2.77 -8.95 -9.20
CA GLU A 28 -4.01 -9.72 -9.33
C GLU A 28 -5.25 -8.82 -9.18
N LEU A 29 -5.20 -7.87 -8.23
CA LEU A 29 -6.31 -6.93 -8.02
C LEU A 29 -6.54 -6.07 -9.26
N GLY A 30 -5.48 -5.52 -9.83
CA GLY A 30 -5.59 -4.70 -11.05
C GLY A 30 -6.22 -5.48 -12.20
N LYS A 31 -5.81 -6.74 -12.38
CA LYS A 31 -6.37 -7.62 -13.39
C LYS A 31 -7.86 -7.89 -13.15
N MET A 32 -8.23 -8.23 -11.91
CA MET A 32 -9.61 -8.51 -11.55
C MET A 32 -10.52 -7.29 -11.76
N LEU A 33 -10.09 -6.12 -11.34
CA LEU A 33 -10.87 -4.90 -11.50
C LEU A 33 -11.04 -4.54 -12.96
N THR A 34 -9.99 -4.68 -13.77
CA THR A 34 -10.06 -4.43 -15.21
C THR A 34 -11.07 -5.36 -15.87
N GLU A 35 -11.04 -6.65 -15.54
CA GLU A 35 -11.94 -7.63 -16.11
C GLU A 35 -13.41 -7.40 -15.69
N LYS A 36 -13.64 -7.00 -14.43
CA LYS A 36 -14.99 -6.84 -13.88
C LYS A 36 -15.68 -5.54 -14.26
N THR A 37 -14.90 -4.48 -14.51
CA THR A 37 -15.48 -3.14 -14.70
C THR A 37 -15.43 -2.67 -16.15
N ASN A 38 -14.69 -3.34 -17.02
CA ASN A 38 -14.37 -2.89 -18.37
C ASN A 38 -13.64 -1.54 -18.42
N GLU A 39 -13.05 -1.13 -17.28
CA GLU A 39 -12.18 0.02 -17.20
C GLU A 39 -10.77 -0.47 -16.88
N PHE A 40 -9.76 0.28 -17.29
CA PHE A 40 -8.37 -0.10 -17.01
C PHE A 40 -7.99 0.29 -15.59
N TYR A 41 -7.51 -0.67 -14.80
CA TYR A 41 -6.99 -0.46 -13.45
C TYR A 41 -5.54 -0.89 -13.39
N TYR A 42 -4.70 -0.02 -12.87
CA TYR A 42 -3.30 -0.32 -12.60
C TYR A 42 -3.01 -0.14 -11.11
N CYS A 43 -2.48 -1.18 -10.49
CA CYS A 43 -2.08 -1.15 -9.08
C CYS A 43 -0.56 -1.03 -8.99
N HIS A 44 -0.08 0.11 -8.47
CA HIS A 44 1.34 0.32 -8.24
C HIS A 44 1.76 -0.43 -6.99
N ASN A 45 2.70 -1.35 -7.12
CA ASN A 45 3.19 -2.14 -6.01
C ASN A 45 4.39 -1.46 -5.36
N HIS A 46 4.18 -0.83 -4.22
CA HIS A 46 5.22 -0.21 -3.41
C HIS A 46 5.46 -1.00 -2.11
N GLY A 47 5.40 -2.32 -2.19
CA GLY A 47 5.75 -3.20 -1.07
C GLY A 47 7.26 -3.37 -0.98
N ILE A 48 7.81 -3.30 0.24
CA ILE A 48 9.23 -3.55 0.51
C ILE A 48 9.32 -4.54 1.66
N SER A 49 9.99 -5.67 1.39
CA SER A 49 10.15 -6.74 2.38
C SER A 49 10.88 -6.25 3.64
N GLY A 50 10.40 -6.70 4.81
CA GLY A 50 11.05 -6.43 6.09
C GLY A 50 10.72 -5.10 6.72
N GLU A 51 9.96 -4.23 6.05
CA GLU A 51 9.67 -2.90 6.60
C GLU A 51 8.68 -2.93 7.75
N THR A 52 8.98 -2.11 8.76
CA THR A 52 8.03 -1.73 9.82
C THR A 52 7.23 -0.51 9.36
N SER A 53 6.24 -0.11 10.18
CA SER A 53 5.49 1.12 9.91
C SER A 53 6.38 2.36 9.96
N SER A 54 7.43 2.35 10.79
CA SER A 54 8.40 3.45 10.87
C SER A 54 9.21 3.57 9.57
N ASP A 55 9.64 2.44 9.02
CA ASP A 55 10.36 2.41 7.74
C ASP A 55 9.48 2.92 6.61
N LEU A 56 8.23 2.47 6.57
CA LEU A 56 7.26 2.90 5.56
C LEU A 56 6.98 4.39 5.67
N LEU A 57 6.81 4.92 6.89
CA LEU A 57 6.56 6.33 7.11
C LEU A 57 7.67 7.20 6.50
N LYS A 58 8.93 6.80 6.65
CA LYS A 58 10.07 7.55 6.12
C LYS A 58 10.02 7.77 4.62
N ARG A 59 9.47 6.82 3.87
CA ARG A 59 9.37 6.92 2.40
C ARG A 59 7.98 7.32 1.90
N SER A 60 7.00 7.46 2.81
CA SER A 60 5.61 7.67 2.41
C SER A 60 5.38 8.96 1.64
N TRP A 61 5.97 10.07 2.08
CA TRP A 61 5.78 11.34 1.37
C TRP A 61 6.20 11.23 -0.09
N ASN A 62 7.41 10.71 -0.33
CA ASN A 62 7.94 10.60 -1.70
C ASN A 62 7.14 9.61 -2.54
N ASN A 63 6.78 8.47 -1.95
CA ASN A 63 6.02 7.44 -2.67
C ASN A 63 4.63 7.94 -3.04
N ILE A 64 3.93 8.55 -2.11
CA ILE A 64 2.56 9.05 -2.34
C ILE A 64 2.59 10.21 -3.33
N SER A 65 3.54 11.15 -3.17
CA SER A 65 3.67 12.29 -4.09
C SER A 65 3.98 11.83 -5.52
N SER A 66 4.83 10.82 -5.69
CA SER A 66 5.20 10.31 -7.01
C SER A 66 4.04 9.61 -7.71
N LYS A 67 3.02 9.21 -6.98
CA LYS A 67 1.82 8.52 -7.49
C LYS A 67 0.55 9.32 -7.25
N SER A 68 0.65 10.63 -7.30
CA SER A 68 -0.47 11.54 -7.01
C SER A 68 -1.64 11.40 -8.01
N ASN A 69 -1.45 10.72 -9.13
CA ASN A 69 -2.55 10.37 -10.03
C ASN A 69 -3.41 9.21 -9.51
N SER A 70 -2.95 8.51 -8.45
CA SER A 70 -3.74 7.47 -7.84
C SER A 70 -4.86 8.07 -7.01
N ASN A 71 -6.07 7.53 -7.14
CA ASN A 71 -7.23 7.98 -6.39
C ASN A 71 -7.39 7.22 -5.08
N ILE A 72 -6.81 6.02 -4.99
CA ILE A 72 -6.96 5.11 -3.87
C ILE A 72 -5.59 4.65 -3.42
N MET A 73 -5.39 4.61 -2.10
CA MET A 73 -4.21 4.00 -1.49
C MET A 73 -4.66 2.80 -0.65
N LEU A 74 -4.11 1.64 -0.95
CA LEU A 74 -4.25 0.45 -0.12
C LEU A 74 -3.03 0.35 0.79
N LEU A 75 -3.25 0.28 2.09
CA LEU A 75 -2.20 0.25 3.09
C LEU A 75 -2.29 -1.04 3.89
N MET A 76 -1.23 -1.84 3.86
CA MET A 76 -1.14 -3.07 4.66
C MET A 76 0.26 -3.18 5.23
N ILE A 77 0.39 -2.92 6.52
CA ILE A 77 1.68 -2.89 7.23
C ILE A 77 1.46 -3.31 8.69
N GLY A 78 2.44 -3.91 9.32
CA GLY A 78 2.38 -4.22 10.75
C GLY A 78 2.94 -5.57 11.15
N THR A 79 3.11 -6.51 10.22
CA THR A 79 3.67 -7.82 10.53
C THR A 79 5.06 -7.70 11.15
N ASN A 80 5.91 -6.87 10.55
CA ASN A 80 7.27 -6.66 11.06
C ASN A 80 7.29 -5.85 12.36
N ASP A 81 6.33 -4.93 12.53
CA ASP A 81 6.15 -4.22 13.79
C ASP A 81 5.88 -5.21 14.93
N THR A 82 4.99 -6.17 14.70
CA THR A 82 4.68 -7.21 15.68
C THR A 82 5.90 -8.06 16.02
N GLN A 83 6.62 -8.51 15.01
CA GLN A 83 7.81 -9.33 15.19
C GLN A 83 8.93 -8.61 15.95
N LYS A 84 9.05 -7.30 15.75
CA LYS A 84 10.08 -6.48 16.40
C LYS A 84 9.60 -5.84 17.70
N ASN A 85 8.42 -6.18 18.17
CA ASN A 85 7.82 -5.65 19.40
C ASN A 85 7.75 -4.12 19.44
N ILE A 86 7.44 -3.51 18.30
CA ILE A 86 7.21 -2.06 18.24
C ILE A 86 5.97 -1.73 19.08
N PRO A 87 6.02 -0.76 19.98
CA PRO A 87 4.86 -0.39 20.80
C PRO A 87 3.65 0.00 19.95
N GLU A 88 2.47 -0.43 20.40
CA GLU A 88 1.23 -0.19 19.67
C GLU A 88 0.99 1.29 19.39
N HIS A 89 1.27 2.17 20.35
CA HIS A 89 1.07 3.61 20.16
C HIS A 89 1.98 4.22 19.09
N ILE A 90 3.17 3.67 18.91
CA ILE A 90 4.09 4.08 17.85
C ILE A 90 3.53 3.63 16.49
N TYR A 91 3.08 2.38 16.40
CA TYR A 91 2.45 1.84 15.20
C TYR A 91 1.24 2.68 14.79
N GLU A 92 0.35 2.96 15.72
CA GLU A 92 -0.85 3.76 15.47
C GLU A 92 -0.49 5.17 14.98
N ASP A 93 0.47 5.82 15.62
CA ASP A 93 0.91 7.16 15.22
C ASP A 93 1.49 7.16 13.82
N ASN A 94 2.29 6.15 13.48
CA ASN A 94 2.86 5.99 12.13
C ASN A 94 1.76 5.84 11.09
N LEU A 95 0.74 5.02 11.35
CA LEU A 95 -0.39 4.86 10.44
C LEU A 95 -1.14 6.17 10.25
N ARG A 96 -1.41 6.91 11.33
CA ARG A 96 -2.10 8.20 11.25
C ARG A 96 -1.35 9.18 10.36
N GLN A 97 -0.03 9.22 10.48
CA GLN A 97 0.79 10.11 9.65
C GLN A 97 0.78 9.69 8.18
N ILE A 98 0.91 8.39 7.90
CA ILE A 98 0.85 7.89 6.52
C ILE A 98 -0.51 8.21 5.87
N ILE A 99 -1.59 7.97 6.61
CA ILE A 99 -2.96 8.25 6.13
C ILE A 99 -3.14 9.75 5.88
N SER A 100 -2.60 10.60 6.75
CA SER A 100 -2.68 12.06 6.58
C SER A 100 -1.98 12.51 5.31
N ILE A 101 -0.83 11.91 4.97
CA ILE A 101 -0.12 12.22 3.72
C ILE A 101 -1.00 11.86 2.51
N ALA A 102 -1.66 10.71 2.56
CA ALA A 102 -2.56 10.30 1.48
C ALA A 102 -3.72 11.29 1.31
N TYR A 103 -4.32 11.74 2.40
CA TYR A 103 -5.41 12.73 2.35
C TYR A 103 -4.95 14.07 1.77
N VAL A 104 -3.74 14.52 2.08
CA VAL A 104 -3.16 15.73 1.48
C VAL A 104 -3.09 15.60 -0.04
N HIS A 105 -2.89 14.38 -0.53
CA HIS A 105 -2.82 14.10 -1.97
C HIS A 105 -4.17 13.64 -2.56
N ASN A 106 -5.26 13.85 -1.85
CA ASN A 106 -6.62 13.54 -2.29
C ASN A 106 -6.85 12.05 -2.61
N MET A 107 -6.18 11.18 -1.89
CA MET A 107 -6.38 9.73 -2.03
C MET A 107 -7.40 9.20 -1.05
N TYR A 108 -8.24 8.29 -1.51
CA TYR A 108 -9.11 7.48 -0.66
C TYR A 108 -8.28 6.36 -0.05
N VAL A 109 -8.37 6.15 1.26
CA VAL A 109 -7.50 5.19 1.95
C VAL A 109 -8.29 3.96 2.39
N VAL A 110 -7.77 2.78 2.05
CA VAL A 110 -8.27 1.50 2.54
C VAL A 110 -7.14 0.81 3.30
N VAL A 111 -7.38 0.47 4.56
CA VAL A 111 -6.38 -0.19 5.42
C VAL A 111 -6.73 -1.67 5.52
N GLY A 112 -5.77 -2.50 5.16
CA GLY A 112 -5.89 -3.95 5.33
C GLY A 112 -5.52 -4.35 6.75
N THR A 113 -6.31 -5.26 7.34
CA THR A 113 -6.00 -5.83 8.66
C THR A 113 -5.15 -7.09 8.49
N LEU A 114 -4.34 -7.35 9.51
CA LEU A 114 -3.48 -8.54 9.53
C LEU A 114 -4.21 -9.75 10.10
#